data_6b04d6916bcab9805582482e0fc9e1c7
#
_entry.id   6b04d6916bcab9805582482e0fc9e1c7
#
_cell.length_a   1.000
_cell.length_b   1.000
_cell.length_c   1.000
_cell.angle_alpha   90.00
_cell.angle_beta   90.00
_cell.angle_gamma   90.00
#
_symmetry.space_group_name_H-M   'P 1'
#
loop_
_entity.id
_entity.type
_entity.pdbx_description
1 polymer ?
#
loop_
_entity_poly.entity_id
_entity_poly.type
_entity_poly.pdbx_seq_one_letter_code
_entity_poly.pdbx_strand_id
1 'polypeptide(L)'
;MCSADLVYFKVREAEMKKMMNDISSLGGELFVMDDGWFGEKYPRVGDHAGLGDWVTDKNKLPDGVNGLLHTAKQHGIKFGIWIEPEMVCKQSELYEKHPDWVIHQPDRSIAYGRGGGQMVLDLSNPEVQDFVFGVVDRLMTQYPELAYIKWDANMTLANYGSSYLSKEKQSHLYIDYHRGFRKIVERIRLKYPDLVMQACASGGGRANYGVLAGFDEFWVSDNTDALQRIYMQWGTSYFFPSIAMASHVSASPNHQTGRRVPLKFRFDVAMMGRLGMEMQPSSMTEQEQVFSKKAIETYKHIRPIVQLGDLYRLISPYDNKGVASLMYVA
;
A
#
# COMPACT_ATOMS: atom_id res chain seq x y z
N MET A 1 -4.56 9.01 -7.51
CA MET A 1 -3.32 8.28 -7.19
C MET A 1 -2.99 7.36 -8.34
N CYS A 2 -1.73 7.11 -8.63
CA CYS A 2 -1.29 6.01 -9.50
C CYS A 2 -0.26 5.18 -8.74
N SER A 3 -0.40 3.86 -8.78
CA SER A 3 0.53 2.93 -8.13
C SER A 3 1.36 2.20 -9.18
N ALA A 4 2.65 2.00 -8.90
CA ALA A 4 3.58 1.28 -9.75
C ALA A 4 3.58 -0.24 -9.52
N ASP A 5 2.56 -0.80 -8.88
CA ASP A 5 2.43 -2.24 -8.61
C ASP A 5 2.68 -3.14 -9.83
N LEU A 6 2.42 -2.62 -11.03
CA LEU A 6 2.54 -3.38 -12.28
C LEU A 6 3.97 -3.69 -12.71
N VAL A 7 4.97 -3.06 -12.12
CA VAL A 7 6.37 -3.37 -12.43
C VAL A 7 6.98 -4.33 -11.41
N TYR A 8 6.27 -4.60 -10.31
CA TYR A 8 6.75 -5.43 -9.21
C TYR A 8 8.19 -5.04 -8.82
N PHE A 9 9.08 -6.02 -8.66
CA PHE A 9 10.48 -5.80 -8.31
C PHE A 9 11.36 -5.18 -9.41
N LYS A 10 10.80 -4.94 -10.62
CA LYS A 10 11.52 -4.38 -11.78
C LYS A 10 11.49 -2.85 -11.81
N VAL A 11 11.55 -2.22 -10.64
CA VAL A 11 11.65 -0.76 -10.53
C VAL A 11 12.87 -0.24 -11.30
N ARG A 12 12.66 0.75 -12.19
CA ARG A 12 13.69 1.45 -12.94
C ARG A 12 13.36 2.94 -12.96
N GLU A 13 14.37 3.77 -12.70
CA GLU A 13 14.17 5.21 -12.57
C GLU A 13 13.54 5.85 -13.82
N ALA A 14 14.05 5.49 -15.02
CA ALA A 14 13.52 6.02 -16.26
C ALA A 14 12.04 5.67 -16.50
N GLU A 15 11.64 4.44 -16.12
CA GLU A 15 10.24 3.99 -16.23
C GLU A 15 9.35 4.74 -15.23
N MET A 16 9.82 4.93 -13.98
CA MET A 16 9.08 5.71 -12.96
C MET A 16 8.89 7.16 -13.40
N LYS A 17 9.95 7.80 -13.91
CA LYS A 17 9.89 9.16 -14.46
C LYS A 17 8.89 9.26 -15.62
N LYS A 18 8.91 8.28 -16.54
CA LYS A 18 7.93 8.21 -17.63
C LYS A 18 6.50 8.05 -17.14
N MET A 19 6.25 7.12 -16.20
CA MET A 19 4.92 6.92 -15.63
C MET A 19 4.40 8.17 -14.91
N MET A 20 5.26 8.93 -14.21
CA MET A 20 4.89 10.20 -13.58
C MET A 20 4.46 11.25 -14.62
N ASN A 21 5.17 11.38 -15.73
CA ASN A 21 4.77 12.24 -16.84
C ASN A 21 3.41 11.82 -17.41
N ASP A 22 3.24 10.54 -17.70
CA ASP A 22 2.02 10.01 -18.32
C ASP A 22 0.81 10.23 -17.39
N ILE A 23 0.95 9.94 -16.09
CA ILE A 23 -0.17 10.11 -15.13
C ILE A 23 -0.49 11.58 -14.88
N SER A 24 0.50 12.46 -14.85
CA SER A 24 0.28 13.91 -14.73
C SER A 24 -0.51 14.46 -15.91
N SER A 25 -0.22 13.98 -17.12
CA SER A 25 -0.92 14.37 -18.36
C SER A 25 -2.40 13.95 -18.35
N LEU A 26 -2.72 12.86 -17.66
CA LEU A 26 -4.11 12.41 -17.44
C LEU A 26 -4.82 13.17 -16.31
N GLY A 27 -4.10 14.02 -15.58
CA GLY A 27 -4.63 14.76 -14.43
C GLY A 27 -4.45 14.06 -13.08
N GLY A 28 -3.56 13.06 -12.98
CA GLY A 28 -3.18 12.47 -11.70
C GLY A 28 -2.53 13.49 -10.76
N GLU A 29 -2.66 13.30 -9.47
CA GLU A 29 -2.19 14.22 -8.43
C GLU A 29 -1.13 13.61 -7.51
N LEU A 30 -0.99 12.27 -7.54
CA LEU A 30 -0.07 11.51 -6.69
C LEU A 30 0.42 10.29 -7.46
N PHE A 31 1.72 10.06 -7.44
CA PHE A 31 2.36 8.83 -7.90
C PHE A 31 2.95 8.10 -6.70
N VAL A 32 2.68 6.81 -6.55
CA VAL A 32 3.22 5.96 -5.47
C VAL A 32 4.13 4.90 -6.09
N MET A 33 5.40 4.92 -5.71
CA MET A 33 6.34 3.85 -6.04
C MET A 33 6.12 2.68 -5.08
N ASP A 34 5.77 1.53 -5.63
CA ASP A 34 5.52 0.31 -4.87
C ASP A 34 6.79 -0.48 -4.53
N ASP A 35 6.68 -1.74 -4.11
CA ASP A 35 7.78 -2.62 -3.70
C ASP A 35 8.90 -2.70 -4.75
N GLY A 36 10.13 -2.97 -4.29
CA GLY A 36 11.26 -3.25 -5.16
C GLY A 36 12.32 -2.16 -5.28
N TRP A 37 12.23 -1.03 -4.59
CA TRP A 37 13.13 0.13 -4.74
C TRP A 37 14.39 0.09 -3.87
N PHE A 38 14.49 -0.84 -2.93
CA PHE A 38 15.47 -0.85 -1.83
C PHE A 38 16.36 -2.10 -1.80
N GLY A 39 17.33 -2.08 -0.89
CA GLY A 39 18.30 -3.14 -0.62
C GLY A 39 19.62 -2.93 -1.38
N GLU A 40 20.70 -2.59 -0.67
CA GLU A 40 22.02 -2.39 -1.26
C GLU A 40 22.78 -3.71 -1.35
N LYS A 41 23.03 -4.37 -0.21
CA LYS A 41 23.71 -5.68 -0.15
C LYS A 41 22.81 -6.81 -0.66
N TYR A 42 21.54 -6.76 -0.32
CA TYR A 42 20.51 -7.73 -0.71
C TYR A 42 19.39 -7.02 -1.47
N PRO A 43 19.56 -6.77 -2.80
CA PRO A 43 18.58 -6.06 -3.59
C PRO A 43 17.20 -6.72 -3.55
N ARG A 44 16.16 -5.91 -3.44
CA ARG A 44 14.76 -6.37 -3.48
C ARG A 44 14.37 -6.78 -4.91
N VAL A 45 14.79 -7.98 -5.32
CA VAL A 45 14.51 -8.55 -6.65
C VAL A 45 13.45 -9.64 -6.63
N GLY A 46 12.91 -9.94 -5.46
CA GLY A 46 11.88 -10.95 -5.21
C GLY A 46 11.52 -11.01 -3.73
N ASP A 47 10.52 -11.82 -3.42
CA ASP A 47 10.00 -11.96 -2.04
C ASP A 47 10.99 -12.53 -1.03
N HIS A 48 12.10 -13.09 -1.48
CA HIS A 48 13.08 -13.79 -0.64
C HIS A 48 14.18 -12.90 -0.05
N ALA A 49 14.31 -11.64 -0.50
CA ALA A 49 15.41 -10.75 -0.14
C ALA A 49 14.99 -9.30 0.09
N GLY A 50 15.81 -8.55 0.80
CA GLY A 50 15.80 -7.09 0.91
C GLY A 50 14.91 -6.52 2.00
N LEU A 51 13.79 -7.15 2.42
CA LEU A 51 12.98 -6.60 3.51
C LEU A 51 13.79 -6.48 4.80
N GLY A 52 13.74 -5.31 5.40
CA GLY A 52 14.57 -4.89 6.53
C GLY A 52 15.60 -3.84 6.16
N ASP A 53 16.08 -3.82 4.91
CA ASP A 53 17.16 -2.96 4.44
C ASP A 53 16.61 -1.77 3.62
N TRP A 54 16.09 -0.77 4.31
CA TRP A 54 15.39 0.38 3.72
C TRP A 54 16.36 1.44 3.17
N VAL A 55 17.32 0.99 2.34
CA VAL A 55 18.29 1.82 1.63
C VAL A 55 18.01 1.73 0.13
N THR A 56 18.02 2.86 -0.56
CA THR A 56 17.73 2.91 -2.00
C THR A 56 18.74 2.07 -2.81
N ASP A 57 18.23 1.17 -3.64
CA ASP A 57 19.06 0.44 -4.62
C ASP A 57 19.48 1.40 -5.75
N LYS A 58 20.76 1.78 -5.75
CA LYS A 58 21.34 2.72 -6.72
C LYS A 58 21.46 2.15 -8.14
N ASN A 59 21.39 0.83 -8.31
CA ASN A 59 21.35 0.23 -9.65
C ASN A 59 19.98 0.41 -10.30
N LYS A 60 18.91 0.48 -9.50
CA LYS A 60 17.53 0.73 -9.96
C LYS A 60 17.22 2.21 -10.06
N LEU A 61 17.69 2.98 -9.09
CA LEU A 61 17.46 4.42 -8.95
C LEU A 61 18.80 5.16 -8.82
N PRO A 62 19.53 5.40 -9.92
CA PRO A 62 20.83 6.07 -9.89
C PRO A 62 20.83 7.43 -9.20
N ASP A 63 19.80 8.27 -9.43
CA ASP A 63 19.61 9.56 -8.79
C ASP A 63 18.93 9.42 -7.42
N GLY A 64 18.58 8.19 -7.01
CA GLY A 64 17.85 7.88 -5.79
C GLY A 64 16.41 8.37 -5.80
N VAL A 65 15.79 8.32 -4.64
CA VAL A 65 14.40 8.82 -4.44
C VAL A 65 14.32 10.32 -4.73
N ASN A 66 15.39 11.08 -4.50
CA ASN A 66 15.44 12.52 -4.81
C ASN A 66 15.24 12.80 -6.32
N GLY A 67 15.76 11.96 -7.22
CA GLY A 67 15.52 12.08 -8.65
C GLY A 67 14.05 11.94 -9.02
N LEU A 68 13.34 11.06 -8.32
CA LEU A 68 11.89 10.87 -8.50
C LEU A 68 11.06 12.02 -7.88
N LEU A 69 11.43 12.49 -6.70
CA LEU A 69 10.80 13.67 -6.06
C LEU A 69 10.95 14.92 -6.94
N HIS A 70 12.15 15.14 -7.50
CA HIS A 70 12.37 16.23 -8.43
C HIS A 70 11.46 16.13 -9.66
N THR A 71 11.35 14.94 -10.25
CA THR A 71 10.47 14.70 -11.40
C THR A 71 9.00 14.92 -11.03
N ALA A 72 8.54 14.41 -9.89
CA ALA A 72 7.17 14.63 -9.43
C ALA A 72 6.86 16.13 -9.29
N LYS A 73 7.79 16.90 -8.71
CA LYS A 73 7.67 18.35 -8.56
C LYS A 73 7.61 19.08 -9.92
N GLN A 74 8.41 18.68 -10.89
CA GLN A 74 8.38 19.24 -12.25
C GLN A 74 7.02 19.03 -12.92
N HIS A 75 6.37 17.90 -12.65
CA HIS A 75 5.04 17.56 -13.18
C HIS A 75 3.88 18.04 -12.31
N GLY A 76 4.14 18.73 -11.20
CA GLY A 76 3.11 19.25 -10.29
C GLY A 76 2.31 18.16 -9.56
N ILE A 77 2.88 16.98 -9.39
CA ILE A 77 2.26 15.86 -8.65
C ILE A 77 3.02 15.58 -7.36
N LYS A 78 2.32 14.98 -6.40
CA LYS A 78 2.91 14.46 -5.16
C LYS A 78 3.56 13.10 -5.41
N PHE A 79 4.50 12.73 -4.54
CA PHE A 79 5.17 11.43 -4.58
C PHE A 79 4.95 10.67 -3.27
N GLY A 80 4.74 9.36 -3.39
CA GLY A 80 4.61 8.43 -2.29
C GLY A 80 5.48 7.19 -2.48
N ILE A 81 5.68 6.45 -1.39
CA ILE A 81 6.54 5.27 -1.36
C ILE A 81 5.89 4.14 -0.57
N TRP A 82 6.12 2.91 -1.00
CA TRP A 82 5.74 1.70 -0.30
C TRP A 82 6.80 1.28 0.70
N ILE A 83 6.37 0.82 1.86
CA ILE A 83 7.20 0.16 2.86
C ILE A 83 6.47 -1.02 3.51
N GLU A 84 7.22 -2.00 4.00
CA GLU A 84 6.72 -3.12 4.80
C GLU A 84 7.63 -3.30 6.05
N PRO A 85 7.63 -2.31 6.97
CA PRO A 85 8.68 -2.18 7.97
C PRO A 85 8.53 -3.14 9.15
N GLU A 86 7.42 -3.87 9.25
CA GLU A 86 7.17 -4.94 10.23
C GLU A 86 7.73 -6.30 9.77
N MET A 87 8.30 -6.35 8.57
CA MET A 87 8.76 -7.58 7.94
C MET A 87 10.27 -7.54 7.69
N VAL A 88 10.87 -8.72 7.67
CA VAL A 88 12.29 -8.91 7.39
C VAL A 88 12.49 -10.16 6.54
N CYS A 89 13.43 -10.12 5.60
CA CYS A 89 13.87 -11.30 4.86
C CYS A 89 15.08 -11.95 5.52
N LYS A 90 15.20 -13.28 5.37
CA LYS A 90 16.43 -13.98 5.77
C LYS A 90 17.67 -13.42 5.04
N GLN A 91 17.50 -13.04 3.77
CA GLN A 91 18.52 -12.31 3.01
C GLN A 91 18.31 -10.81 3.22
N SER A 92 18.80 -10.29 4.35
CA SER A 92 18.87 -8.87 4.68
C SER A 92 19.99 -8.61 5.68
N GLU A 93 20.55 -7.41 5.66
CA GLU A 93 21.54 -6.98 6.67
C GLU A 93 20.91 -6.86 8.05
N LEU A 94 19.62 -6.51 8.12
CA LEU A 94 18.87 -6.46 9.38
C LEU A 94 18.84 -7.83 10.05
N TYR A 95 18.52 -8.90 9.31
CA TYR A 95 18.47 -10.25 9.87
C TYR A 95 19.86 -10.78 10.25
N GLU A 96 20.91 -10.43 9.50
CA GLU A 96 22.28 -10.77 9.87
C GLU A 96 22.68 -10.17 11.22
N LYS A 97 22.22 -8.94 11.50
CA LYS A 97 22.56 -8.20 12.74
C LYS A 97 21.67 -8.60 13.92
N HIS A 98 20.39 -8.87 13.65
CA HIS A 98 19.37 -9.06 14.66
C HIS A 98 18.44 -10.26 14.32
N PRO A 99 18.98 -11.49 14.25
CA PRO A 99 18.17 -12.68 14.02
C PRO A 99 17.19 -12.98 15.16
N ASP A 100 17.44 -12.43 16.34
CA ASP A 100 16.60 -12.52 17.54
C ASP A 100 15.39 -11.59 17.53
N TRP A 101 15.27 -10.68 16.55
CA TRP A 101 14.15 -9.75 16.42
C TRP A 101 12.93 -10.35 15.73
N VAL A 102 13.04 -11.57 15.20
CA VAL A 102 11.90 -12.21 14.52
C VAL A 102 11.03 -13.00 15.50
N ILE A 103 9.72 -12.99 15.21
CA ILE A 103 8.76 -13.82 15.96
C ILE A 103 8.96 -15.28 15.60
N HIS A 104 9.35 -16.11 16.56
CA HIS A 104 9.41 -17.55 16.44
C HIS A 104 9.44 -18.24 17.80
N GLN A 105 9.03 -19.48 17.86
CA GLN A 105 9.19 -20.36 19.00
C GLN A 105 10.61 -20.96 18.94
N PRO A 106 11.41 -20.92 20.04
CA PRO A 106 12.79 -21.44 20.03
C PRO A 106 12.91 -22.90 19.58
N ASP A 107 11.96 -23.75 19.96
CA ASP A 107 11.96 -25.19 19.68
C ASP A 107 11.19 -25.56 18.39
N ARG A 108 10.87 -24.59 17.54
CA ARG A 108 10.16 -24.80 16.28
C ARG A 108 10.89 -24.11 15.13
N SER A 109 10.73 -24.66 13.93
CA SER A 109 11.21 -23.99 12.72
C SER A 109 10.52 -22.63 12.54
N ILE A 110 11.27 -21.66 12.02
CA ILE A 110 10.70 -20.35 11.67
C ILE A 110 9.61 -20.54 10.62
N ALA A 111 8.47 -19.87 10.80
CA ALA A 111 7.44 -19.79 9.78
C ALA A 111 7.84 -18.70 8.77
N TYR A 112 8.00 -19.09 7.53
CA TYR A 112 8.30 -18.17 6.44
C TYR A 112 7.04 -17.81 5.65
N GLY A 113 6.90 -16.54 5.31
CA GLY A 113 5.87 -16.02 4.41
C GLY A 113 6.25 -16.14 2.94
N ARG A 114 5.90 -15.12 2.15
CA ARG A 114 6.13 -15.08 0.71
C ARG A 114 7.58 -15.41 0.35
N GLY A 115 7.77 -16.09 -0.78
CA GLY A 115 9.10 -16.45 -1.28
C GLY A 115 9.91 -17.37 -0.37
N GLY A 116 9.33 -17.91 0.69
CA GLY A 116 10.00 -18.79 1.64
C GLY A 116 11.08 -18.12 2.48
N GLY A 117 11.09 -16.79 2.56
CA GLY A 117 12.14 -16.04 3.25
C GLY A 117 11.67 -14.85 4.10
N GLN A 118 10.40 -14.50 4.05
CA GLN A 118 9.85 -13.40 4.83
C GLN A 118 9.47 -13.84 6.26
N MET A 119 9.73 -12.98 7.23
CA MET A 119 9.44 -13.20 8.65
C MET A 119 8.89 -11.91 9.26
N VAL A 120 8.20 -12.02 10.38
CA VAL A 120 7.63 -10.89 11.11
C VAL A 120 8.57 -10.46 12.23
N LEU A 121 8.84 -9.17 12.33
CA LEU A 121 9.60 -8.56 13.43
C LEU A 121 8.74 -8.50 14.71
N ASP A 122 9.36 -8.69 15.86
CA ASP A 122 8.69 -8.69 17.15
C ASP A 122 8.47 -7.26 17.69
N LEU A 123 7.31 -6.68 17.40
CA LEU A 123 6.94 -5.35 17.91
C LEU A 123 6.64 -5.30 19.41
N SER A 124 6.68 -6.43 20.15
CA SER A 124 6.68 -6.39 21.61
C SER A 124 8.00 -5.84 22.16
N ASN A 125 9.08 -5.94 21.37
CA ASN A 125 10.41 -5.43 21.70
C ASN A 125 10.53 -3.92 21.40
N PRO A 126 10.84 -3.06 22.39
CA PRO A 126 11.05 -1.62 22.17
C PRO A 126 12.14 -1.27 21.16
N GLU A 127 13.22 -2.05 21.06
CA GLU A 127 14.28 -1.81 20.08
C GLU A 127 13.77 -1.99 18.64
N VAL A 128 12.91 -2.99 18.43
CA VAL A 128 12.23 -3.21 17.15
C VAL A 128 11.25 -2.08 16.86
N GLN A 129 10.51 -1.59 17.87
CA GLN A 129 9.65 -0.43 17.73
C GLN A 129 10.43 0.81 17.29
N ASP A 130 11.61 1.04 17.87
CA ASP A 130 12.49 2.15 17.53
C ASP A 130 13.06 2.00 16.12
N PHE A 131 13.42 0.80 15.70
CA PHE A 131 13.84 0.50 14.34
C PHE A 131 12.73 0.82 13.33
N VAL A 132 11.51 0.31 13.55
CA VAL A 132 10.37 0.52 12.64
C VAL A 132 9.98 2.00 12.55
N PHE A 133 9.93 2.70 13.69
CA PHE A 133 9.75 4.16 13.69
C PHE A 133 10.87 4.85 12.90
N GLY A 134 12.13 4.43 13.13
CA GLY A 134 13.31 4.96 12.46
C GLY A 134 13.31 4.78 10.95
N VAL A 135 12.62 3.77 10.41
CA VAL A 135 12.43 3.61 8.94
C VAL A 135 11.68 4.80 8.39
N VAL A 136 10.52 5.12 8.95
CA VAL A 136 9.70 6.27 8.53
C VAL A 136 10.43 7.58 8.81
N ASP A 137 11.03 7.71 9.98
CA ASP A 137 11.73 8.92 10.40
C ASP A 137 12.90 9.28 9.47
N ARG A 138 13.69 8.29 9.06
CA ARG A 138 14.77 8.48 8.07
C ARG A 138 14.23 8.88 6.70
N LEU A 139 13.17 8.22 6.23
CA LEU A 139 12.55 8.57 4.94
C LEU A 139 12.05 10.02 4.94
N MET A 140 11.32 10.42 5.96
CA MET A 140 10.77 11.77 6.07
C MET A 140 11.85 12.84 6.30
N THR A 141 12.93 12.52 7.01
CA THR A 141 14.07 13.43 7.23
C THR A 141 14.89 13.60 5.96
N GLN A 142 15.14 12.49 5.26
CA GLN A 142 15.92 12.48 4.01
C GLN A 142 15.13 13.03 2.83
N TYR A 143 13.81 12.85 2.84
CA TYR A 143 12.88 13.18 1.75
C TYR A 143 11.69 13.99 2.28
N PRO A 144 11.88 15.24 2.71
CA PRO A 144 10.82 16.05 3.33
C PRO A 144 9.63 16.36 2.40
N GLU A 145 9.81 16.22 1.09
CA GLU A 145 8.75 16.38 0.08
C GLU A 145 7.92 15.08 -0.12
N LEU A 146 8.27 13.99 0.58
CA LEU A 146 7.48 12.74 0.56
C LEU A 146 6.11 12.99 1.19
N ALA A 147 5.04 12.75 0.43
CA ALA A 147 3.69 13.11 0.84
C ALA A 147 2.81 11.91 1.24
N TYR A 148 3.28 10.69 0.96
CA TYR A 148 2.45 9.51 1.12
C TYR A 148 3.30 8.26 1.38
N ILE A 149 2.83 7.43 2.30
CA ILE A 149 3.40 6.10 2.57
C ILE A 149 2.30 5.04 2.44
N LYS A 150 2.52 4.05 1.57
CA LYS A 150 1.79 2.78 1.57
C LYS A 150 2.50 1.83 2.52
N TRP A 151 1.90 1.57 3.67
CA TRP A 151 2.44 0.67 4.70
C TRP A 151 1.81 -0.69 4.59
N ASP A 152 2.58 -1.68 4.22
CA ASP A 152 2.14 -3.06 4.03
C ASP A 152 2.55 -3.99 5.19
N ALA A 153 1.90 -5.16 5.28
CA ALA A 153 2.22 -6.25 6.20
C ALA A 153 1.65 -7.57 5.64
N ASN A 154 2.44 -8.29 4.88
CA ASN A 154 1.98 -9.40 4.03
C ASN A 154 2.10 -10.79 4.69
N MET A 155 2.30 -10.84 6.00
CA MET A 155 2.36 -12.10 6.72
C MET A 155 1.55 -12.01 8.02
N THR A 156 0.76 -13.04 8.28
CA THR A 156 0.09 -13.21 9.57
C THR A 156 1.08 -13.68 10.64
N LEU A 157 0.81 -13.34 11.91
CA LEU A 157 1.58 -13.88 13.03
C LEU A 157 1.31 -15.37 13.17
N ALA A 158 2.27 -16.18 12.77
CA ALA A 158 2.23 -17.63 12.88
C ALA A 158 3.42 -18.12 13.70
N ASN A 159 3.29 -19.27 14.35
CA ASN A 159 4.35 -19.90 15.14
C ASN A 159 4.97 -18.93 16.18
N TYR A 160 4.10 -18.25 16.91
CA TYR A 160 4.44 -17.11 17.74
C TYR A 160 5.25 -17.49 18.99
N GLY A 161 6.31 -16.75 19.19
CA GLY A 161 7.17 -16.72 20.36
C GLY A 161 8.04 -15.48 20.25
N SER A 162 8.49 -14.97 21.37
CA SER A 162 9.30 -13.76 21.45
C SER A 162 10.60 -14.07 22.19
N SER A 163 11.73 -13.68 21.61
CA SER A 163 13.02 -13.71 22.29
C SER A 163 13.14 -12.61 23.35
N TYR A 164 12.30 -11.58 23.27
CA TYR A 164 12.28 -10.46 24.21
C TYR A 164 11.40 -10.73 25.44
N LEU A 165 10.20 -11.31 25.25
CA LEU A 165 9.27 -11.56 26.35
C LEU A 165 9.74 -12.70 27.26
N SER A 166 9.56 -12.54 28.58
CA SER A 166 9.80 -13.61 29.54
C SER A 166 8.86 -14.80 29.28
N LYS A 167 9.18 -15.98 29.83
CA LYS A 167 8.38 -17.21 29.66
C LYS A 167 6.92 -17.02 30.09
N GLU A 168 6.70 -16.28 31.17
CA GLU A 168 5.38 -16.00 31.74
C GLU A 168 4.55 -15.06 30.87
N LYS A 169 5.22 -14.26 30.04
CA LYS A 169 4.59 -13.25 29.17
C LYS A 169 4.43 -13.70 27.72
N GLN A 170 4.88 -14.88 27.34
CA GLN A 170 4.77 -15.35 25.93
C GLN A 170 3.34 -15.32 25.40
N SER A 171 2.33 -15.64 26.22
CA SER A 171 0.91 -15.58 25.85
C SER A 171 0.41 -14.16 25.58
N HIS A 172 1.15 -13.13 25.98
CA HIS A 172 0.83 -11.72 25.75
C HIS A 172 1.29 -11.20 24.39
N LEU A 173 2.07 -11.97 23.63
CA LEU A 173 2.75 -11.52 22.41
C LEU A 173 1.80 -10.80 21.43
N TYR A 174 0.61 -11.36 21.15
CA TYR A 174 -0.34 -10.70 20.23
C TYR A 174 -0.78 -9.32 20.73
N ILE A 175 -1.08 -9.21 22.02
CA ILE A 175 -1.51 -7.95 22.62
C ILE A 175 -0.35 -6.94 22.61
N ASP A 176 0.83 -7.38 23.01
CA ASP A 176 1.99 -6.50 23.13
C ASP A 176 2.54 -6.11 21.75
N TYR A 177 2.43 -6.99 20.73
CA TYR A 177 2.69 -6.64 19.34
C TYR A 177 1.81 -5.47 18.87
N HIS A 178 0.50 -5.58 19.06
CA HIS A 178 -0.44 -4.52 18.66
C HIS A 178 -0.25 -3.22 19.46
N ARG A 179 0.11 -3.31 20.73
CA ARG A 179 0.49 -2.15 21.55
C ARG A 179 1.76 -1.48 21.01
N GLY A 180 2.75 -2.28 20.60
CA GLY A 180 3.98 -1.80 19.97
C GLY A 180 3.68 -1.10 18.64
N PHE A 181 2.90 -1.74 17.76
CA PHE A 181 2.45 -1.15 16.50
C PHE A 181 1.74 0.20 16.70
N ARG A 182 0.79 0.25 17.64
CA ARG A 182 0.07 1.48 17.95
C ARG A 182 1.01 2.60 18.44
N LYS A 183 1.97 2.30 19.32
CA LYS A 183 2.95 3.28 19.79
C LYS A 183 3.80 3.83 18.64
N ILE A 184 4.22 2.98 17.70
CA ILE A 184 4.97 3.42 16.51
C ILE A 184 4.14 4.40 15.69
N VAL A 185 2.89 4.04 15.38
CA VAL A 185 1.99 4.86 14.57
C VAL A 185 1.68 6.19 15.28
N GLU A 186 1.42 6.17 16.58
CA GLU A 186 1.22 7.38 17.38
C GLU A 186 2.44 8.32 17.34
N ARG A 187 3.65 7.77 17.45
CA ARG A 187 4.90 8.56 17.33
C ARG A 187 5.04 9.18 15.94
N ILE A 188 4.71 8.44 14.89
CA ILE A 188 4.75 8.96 13.51
C ILE A 188 3.75 10.10 13.35
N ARG A 189 2.51 9.92 13.81
CA ARG A 189 1.47 10.94 13.70
C ARG A 189 1.79 12.21 14.47
N LEU A 190 2.41 12.08 15.64
CA LEU A 190 2.88 13.24 16.42
C LEU A 190 3.98 14.02 15.70
N LYS A 191 4.90 13.34 15.03
CA LYS A 191 6.04 13.98 14.36
C LYS A 191 5.71 14.44 12.92
N TYR A 192 4.85 13.71 12.23
CA TYR A 192 4.49 13.92 10.82
C TYR A 192 2.98 13.94 10.63
N PRO A 193 2.25 14.93 11.16
CA PRO A 193 0.79 14.98 11.15
C PRO A 193 0.19 15.06 9.75
N ASP A 194 0.91 15.66 8.78
CA ASP A 194 0.43 15.88 7.41
C ASP A 194 0.77 14.71 6.46
N LEU A 195 1.53 13.72 6.93
CA LEU A 195 1.86 12.54 6.13
C LEU A 195 0.62 11.69 5.89
N VAL A 196 0.25 11.47 4.65
CA VAL A 196 -0.83 10.54 4.30
C VAL A 196 -0.31 9.11 4.37
N MET A 197 -0.99 8.25 5.14
CA MET A 197 -0.65 6.84 5.27
C MET A 197 -1.81 5.94 4.86
N GLN A 198 -1.51 4.98 3.97
CA GLN A 198 -2.41 3.91 3.59
C GLN A 198 -2.01 2.62 4.32
N ALA A 199 -2.98 1.99 4.98
CA ALA A 199 -2.78 0.65 5.55
C ALA A 199 -3.04 -0.43 4.49
N CYS A 200 -2.07 -1.32 4.31
CA CYS A 200 -2.20 -2.53 3.53
C CYS A 200 -1.76 -3.75 4.38
N ALA A 201 -2.36 -4.88 4.15
CA ALA A 201 -1.96 -6.17 4.70
C ALA A 201 -2.48 -7.26 3.75
N SER A 202 -1.80 -7.46 2.62
CA SER A 202 -2.32 -8.22 1.48
C SER A 202 -3.75 -7.75 1.12
N GLY A 203 -3.92 -6.46 0.97
CA GLY A 203 -5.21 -5.80 0.93
C GLY A 203 -5.72 -5.39 2.30
N GLY A 204 -7.01 -5.62 2.57
CA GLY A 204 -7.70 -5.21 3.79
C GLY A 204 -7.53 -6.14 5.00
N GLY A 205 -6.50 -6.97 5.03
CA GLY A 205 -6.33 -8.02 6.05
C GLY A 205 -6.33 -7.54 7.50
N ARG A 206 -6.00 -6.26 7.74
CA ARG A 206 -6.11 -5.63 9.07
C ARG A 206 -6.89 -4.32 9.08
N ALA A 207 -7.80 -4.14 8.10
CA ALA A 207 -8.70 -3.00 8.11
C ALA A 207 -9.65 -3.09 9.31
N ASN A 208 -9.49 -2.18 10.26
CA ASN A 208 -10.34 -2.04 11.45
C ASN A 208 -10.23 -0.62 11.99
N TYR A 209 -11.14 -0.22 12.87
CA TYR A 209 -11.17 1.14 13.42
C TYR A 209 -9.94 1.48 14.28
N GLY A 210 -9.30 0.49 14.90
CA GLY A 210 -8.07 0.71 15.65
C GLY A 210 -6.90 1.11 14.75
N VAL A 211 -6.82 0.54 13.55
CA VAL A 211 -5.81 0.90 12.54
C VAL A 211 -6.16 2.25 11.90
N LEU A 212 -7.44 2.48 11.53
CA LEU A 212 -7.87 3.75 10.95
C LEU A 212 -7.64 4.96 11.84
N ALA A 213 -7.55 4.80 13.16
CA ALA A 213 -7.17 5.89 14.05
C ALA A 213 -5.77 6.49 13.72
N GLY A 214 -4.91 5.71 13.06
CA GLY A 214 -3.57 6.12 12.68
C GLY A 214 -3.31 6.20 11.18
N PHE A 215 -4.27 5.79 10.33
CA PHE A 215 -4.13 5.77 8.87
C PHE A 215 -5.27 6.54 8.21
N ASP A 216 -5.01 7.12 7.04
CA ASP A 216 -5.98 7.94 6.31
C ASP A 216 -6.88 7.10 5.41
N GLU A 217 -6.38 5.96 4.99
CA GLU A 217 -7.09 5.02 4.13
C GLU A 217 -6.51 3.61 4.23
N PHE A 218 -7.18 2.64 3.65
CA PHE A 218 -6.66 1.29 3.50
C PHE A 218 -6.90 0.75 2.09
N TRP A 219 -6.05 -0.19 1.70
CA TRP A 219 -6.18 -0.96 0.48
C TRP A 219 -7.22 -2.07 0.69
N VAL A 220 -8.32 -2.04 -0.07
CA VAL A 220 -9.45 -2.95 0.15
C VAL A 220 -9.08 -4.41 -0.15
N SER A 221 -8.36 -4.63 -1.26
CA SER A 221 -7.94 -5.96 -1.69
C SER A 221 -6.88 -5.86 -2.79
N ASP A 222 -5.91 -6.77 -2.79
CA ASP A 222 -4.96 -6.95 -3.90
C ASP A 222 -5.66 -7.46 -5.17
N ASN A 223 -6.86 -8.03 -5.04
CA ASN A 223 -7.65 -8.38 -6.21
C ASN A 223 -8.33 -7.13 -6.77
N THR A 224 -7.82 -6.67 -7.90
CA THR A 224 -8.26 -5.46 -8.60
C THR A 224 -9.20 -5.72 -9.78
N ASP A 225 -9.70 -6.97 -9.95
CA ASP A 225 -10.73 -7.27 -10.94
C ASP A 225 -11.99 -6.45 -10.66
N ALA A 226 -12.39 -5.58 -11.60
CA ALA A 226 -13.46 -4.63 -11.37
C ALA A 226 -14.81 -5.29 -11.07
N LEU A 227 -15.10 -6.48 -11.64
CA LEU A 227 -16.34 -7.19 -11.32
C LEU A 227 -16.32 -7.72 -9.87
N GLN A 228 -15.20 -8.27 -9.42
CA GLN A 228 -15.07 -8.73 -8.03
C GLN A 228 -15.02 -7.55 -7.05
N ARG A 229 -14.41 -6.44 -7.43
CA ARG A 229 -14.37 -5.21 -6.62
C ARG A 229 -15.76 -4.63 -6.33
N ILE A 230 -16.77 -4.85 -7.18
CA ILE A 230 -18.16 -4.49 -6.85
C ILE A 230 -18.56 -5.11 -5.52
N TYR A 231 -18.36 -6.41 -5.35
CA TYR A 231 -18.73 -7.13 -4.12
C TYR A 231 -17.85 -6.74 -2.93
N MET A 232 -16.55 -6.64 -3.14
CA MET A 232 -15.59 -6.28 -2.09
C MET A 232 -15.84 -4.86 -1.56
N GLN A 233 -15.97 -3.88 -2.43
CA GLN A 233 -16.22 -2.49 -2.06
C GLN A 233 -17.59 -2.30 -1.46
N TRP A 234 -18.61 -2.99 -2.00
CA TRP A 234 -19.95 -3.02 -1.41
C TRP A 234 -19.91 -3.54 0.03
N GLY A 235 -19.31 -4.72 0.26
CA GLY A 235 -19.19 -5.30 1.60
C GLY A 235 -18.39 -4.40 2.54
N THR A 236 -17.27 -3.84 2.09
CA THR A 236 -16.44 -2.92 2.88
C THR A 236 -17.23 -1.67 3.28
N SER A 237 -18.07 -1.14 2.39
CA SER A 237 -18.86 0.07 2.64
C SER A 237 -19.89 -0.07 3.78
N TYR A 238 -20.21 -1.28 4.24
CA TYR A 238 -21.03 -1.48 5.44
C TYR A 238 -20.34 -1.06 6.72
N PHE A 239 -19.01 -1.11 6.73
CA PHE A 239 -18.20 -0.90 7.92
C PHE A 239 -17.36 0.36 7.85
N PHE A 240 -17.00 0.83 6.64
CA PHE A 240 -16.05 1.92 6.47
C PHE A 240 -16.56 2.96 5.46
N PRO A 241 -16.31 4.25 5.72
CA PRO A 241 -16.69 5.32 4.80
C PRO A 241 -15.87 5.28 3.50
N SER A 242 -16.41 5.80 2.43
CA SER A 242 -15.77 5.81 1.10
C SER A 242 -14.41 6.52 1.09
N ILE A 243 -14.24 7.54 1.92
CA ILE A 243 -12.95 8.25 2.07
C ILE A 243 -11.82 7.35 2.57
N ALA A 244 -12.14 6.28 3.31
CA ALA A 244 -11.14 5.34 3.82
C ALA A 244 -10.78 4.23 2.82
N MET A 245 -11.51 4.09 1.70
CA MET A 245 -11.37 2.99 0.75
C MET A 245 -10.58 3.42 -0.49
N ALA A 246 -9.35 2.93 -0.67
CA ALA A 246 -8.64 3.08 -1.93
C ALA A 246 -9.21 2.13 -2.99
N SER A 247 -9.51 2.68 -4.17
CA SER A 247 -10.13 1.98 -5.30
C SER A 247 -9.41 2.32 -6.58
N HIS A 248 -8.84 1.31 -7.26
CA HIS A 248 -8.03 1.54 -8.44
C HIS A 248 -8.64 0.99 -9.73
N VAL A 249 -8.46 1.73 -10.81
CA VAL A 249 -8.64 1.26 -12.18
C VAL A 249 -7.47 0.36 -12.52
N SER A 250 -7.71 -0.92 -12.73
CA SER A 250 -6.68 -1.91 -13.06
C SER A 250 -6.52 -2.15 -14.56
N ALA A 251 -5.46 -2.86 -14.94
CA ALA A 251 -5.22 -3.29 -16.32
C ALA A 251 -6.31 -4.25 -16.84
N SER A 252 -6.45 -4.36 -18.16
CA SER A 252 -7.31 -5.34 -18.84
C SER A 252 -6.55 -5.98 -19.99
N PRO A 253 -6.32 -7.31 -19.98
CA PRO A 253 -6.86 -8.27 -19.01
C PRO A 253 -6.30 -8.03 -17.61
N ASN A 254 -7.14 -8.30 -16.57
CA ASN A 254 -6.71 -8.21 -15.19
C ASN A 254 -5.64 -9.28 -14.90
N HIS A 255 -4.57 -8.90 -14.21
CA HIS A 255 -3.41 -9.77 -13.99
C HIS A 255 -3.70 -10.99 -13.10
N GLN A 256 -4.71 -10.92 -12.22
CA GLN A 256 -5.06 -12.03 -11.31
C GLN A 256 -6.11 -12.97 -11.92
N THR A 257 -7.12 -12.41 -12.57
CA THR A 257 -8.28 -13.19 -13.06
C THR A 257 -8.25 -13.46 -14.55
N GLY A 258 -7.40 -12.76 -15.31
CA GLY A 258 -7.39 -12.81 -16.77
C GLY A 258 -8.64 -12.15 -17.42
N ARG A 259 -9.56 -11.61 -16.63
CA ARG A 259 -10.80 -11.02 -17.13
C ARG A 259 -10.55 -9.75 -17.93
N ARG A 260 -11.26 -9.65 -19.06
CA ARG A 260 -11.29 -8.42 -19.87
C ARG A 260 -12.56 -7.64 -19.56
N VAL A 261 -12.39 -6.38 -19.16
CA VAL A 261 -13.48 -5.48 -18.76
C VAL A 261 -13.29 -4.12 -19.45
N PRO A 262 -14.34 -3.52 -19.99
CA PRO A 262 -14.28 -2.19 -20.61
C PRO A 262 -13.71 -1.14 -19.65
N LEU A 263 -12.94 -0.19 -20.18
CA LEU A 263 -12.31 0.88 -19.38
C LEU A 263 -13.34 1.68 -18.59
N LYS A 264 -14.47 2.04 -19.21
CA LYS A 264 -15.57 2.75 -18.54
C LYS A 264 -16.04 2.00 -17.28
N PHE A 265 -16.30 0.71 -17.38
CA PHE A 265 -16.76 -0.09 -16.24
C PHE A 265 -15.71 -0.11 -15.10
N ARG A 266 -14.42 -0.21 -15.44
CA ARG A 266 -13.34 -0.15 -14.44
C ARG A 266 -13.31 1.18 -13.70
N PHE A 267 -13.52 2.30 -14.41
CA PHE A 267 -13.65 3.62 -13.80
C PHE A 267 -14.90 3.74 -12.93
N ASP A 268 -16.06 3.29 -13.43
CA ASP A 268 -17.32 3.37 -12.68
C ASP A 268 -17.19 2.68 -11.31
N VAL A 269 -16.53 1.50 -11.26
CA VAL A 269 -16.29 0.78 -10.01
C VAL A 269 -15.26 1.48 -9.14
N ALA A 270 -14.17 1.98 -9.72
CA ALA A 270 -13.11 2.64 -8.95
C ALA A 270 -13.53 3.99 -8.37
N MET A 271 -14.47 4.69 -9.00
CA MET A 271 -15.00 5.97 -8.50
C MET A 271 -15.83 5.85 -7.22
N MET A 272 -16.13 4.62 -6.75
CA MET A 272 -16.87 4.38 -5.51
C MET A 272 -16.09 4.79 -4.24
N GLY A 273 -14.77 4.92 -4.31
CA GLY A 273 -13.90 5.28 -3.19
C GLY A 273 -12.88 6.35 -3.56
N ARG A 274 -11.70 6.29 -2.98
CA ARG A 274 -10.55 7.14 -3.36
C ARG A 274 -9.94 6.61 -4.66
N LEU A 275 -10.24 7.29 -5.76
CA LEU A 275 -9.84 6.87 -7.10
C LEU A 275 -8.32 6.82 -7.24
N GLY A 276 -7.82 5.68 -7.70
CA GLY A 276 -6.46 5.49 -8.16
C GLY A 276 -6.40 4.71 -9.48
N MET A 277 -5.19 4.52 -9.99
CA MET A 277 -4.93 3.74 -11.19
C MET A 277 -3.77 2.79 -10.92
N GLU A 278 -3.94 1.54 -11.32
CA GLU A 278 -2.97 0.45 -11.27
C GLU A 278 -2.86 -0.17 -12.66
N MET A 279 -2.43 0.67 -13.59
CA MET A 279 -2.17 0.30 -14.97
C MET A 279 -1.19 1.29 -15.60
N GLN A 280 -0.43 0.82 -16.59
CA GLN A 280 0.51 1.68 -17.31
C GLN A 280 -0.24 2.57 -18.32
N PRO A 281 -0.22 3.90 -18.16
CA PRO A 281 -0.89 4.79 -19.11
C PRO A 281 -0.37 4.63 -20.55
N SER A 282 0.89 4.26 -20.71
CA SER A 282 1.53 4.01 -22.03
C SER A 282 0.94 2.80 -22.78
N SER A 283 0.17 1.94 -22.12
CA SER A 283 -0.53 0.83 -22.77
C SER A 283 -1.91 1.21 -23.30
N MET A 284 -2.39 2.42 -23.02
CA MET A 284 -3.68 2.94 -23.47
C MET A 284 -3.62 3.44 -24.91
N THR A 285 -4.69 3.20 -25.65
CA THR A 285 -4.93 3.90 -26.92
C THR A 285 -5.21 5.40 -26.67
N GLU A 286 -5.06 6.23 -27.70
CA GLU A 286 -5.40 7.67 -27.60
C GLU A 286 -6.83 7.91 -27.12
N GLN A 287 -7.78 7.12 -27.60
CA GLN A 287 -9.18 7.20 -27.17
C GLN A 287 -9.34 6.87 -25.69
N GLU A 288 -8.63 5.85 -25.17
CA GLU A 288 -8.64 5.49 -23.77
C GLU A 288 -7.97 6.56 -22.91
N GLN A 289 -6.92 7.22 -23.39
CA GLN A 289 -6.27 8.35 -22.70
C GLN A 289 -7.22 9.54 -22.58
N VAL A 290 -7.90 9.91 -23.68
CA VAL A 290 -8.90 10.99 -23.68
C VAL A 290 -10.06 10.67 -22.73
N PHE A 291 -10.56 9.43 -22.75
CA PHE A 291 -11.60 8.99 -21.84
C PHE A 291 -11.13 9.04 -20.38
N SER A 292 -9.93 8.53 -20.07
CA SER A 292 -9.37 8.51 -18.72
C SER A 292 -9.19 9.92 -18.15
N LYS A 293 -8.69 10.84 -18.96
CA LYS A 293 -8.54 12.24 -18.55
C LYS A 293 -9.88 12.85 -18.16
N LYS A 294 -10.92 12.66 -18.99
CA LYS A 294 -12.27 13.13 -18.71
C LYS A 294 -12.88 12.46 -17.47
N ALA A 295 -12.65 11.16 -17.29
CA ALA A 295 -13.12 10.41 -16.13
C ALA A 295 -12.47 10.92 -14.83
N ILE A 296 -11.15 11.16 -14.84
CA ILE A 296 -10.42 11.73 -13.70
C ILE A 296 -10.91 13.13 -13.37
N GLU A 297 -11.14 13.97 -14.38
CA GLU A 297 -11.70 15.31 -14.21
C GLU A 297 -13.11 15.25 -13.59
N THR A 298 -13.96 14.37 -14.10
CA THR A 298 -15.29 14.11 -13.54
C THR A 298 -15.19 13.68 -12.08
N TYR A 299 -14.30 12.72 -11.76
CA TYR A 299 -14.11 12.29 -10.39
C TYR A 299 -13.65 13.42 -9.46
N LYS A 300 -12.72 14.27 -9.90
CA LYS A 300 -12.31 15.44 -9.11
C LYS A 300 -13.47 16.36 -8.76
N HIS A 301 -14.41 16.52 -9.68
CA HIS A 301 -15.61 17.34 -9.45
C HIS A 301 -16.56 16.70 -8.44
N ILE A 302 -16.79 15.39 -8.53
CA ILE A 302 -17.72 14.66 -7.62
C ILE A 302 -17.02 14.14 -6.35
N ARG A 303 -15.69 14.18 -6.27
CA ARG A 303 -14.89 13.65 -5.16
C ARG A 303 -15.37 14.08 -3.77
N PRO A 304 -15.71 15.35 -3.51
CA PRO A 304 -16.21 15.75 -2.19
C PRO A 304 -17.48 14.98 -1.80
N ILE A 305 -18.39 14.77 -2.75
CA ILE A 305 -19.64 14.03 -2.53
C ILE A 305 -19.37 12.55 -2.29
N VAL A 306 -18.52 11.93 -3.13
CA VAL A 306 -18.16 10.50 -2.99
C VAL A 306 -17.44 10.22 -1.67
N GLN A 307 -16.55 11.09 -1.25
CA GLN A 307 -15.72 10.86 -0.06
C GLN A 307 -16.40 11.29 1.25
N LEU A 308 -17.20 12.35 1.23
CA LEU A 308 -17.72 12.98 2.44
C LEU A 308 -19.25 12.97 2.53
N GLY A 309 -19.95 12.66 1.45
CA GLY A 309 -21.42 12.58 1.40
C GLY A 309 -21.96 11.27 1.97
N ASP A 310 -23.25 11.25 2.22
CA ASP A 310 -23.99 10.09 2.69
C ASP A 310 -24.12 9.02 1.59
N LEU A 311 -23.81 7.77 1.94
CA LEU A 311 -23.92 6.64 1.02
C LEU A 311 -25.23 5.89 1.19
N TYR A 312 -26.00 5.79 0.10
CA TYR A 312 -27.23 5.00 -0.01
C TYR A 312 -27.01 3.80 -0.93
N ARG A 313 -27.36 2.60 -0.47
CA ARG A 313 -27.28 1.35 -1.24
C ARG A 313 -28.65 1.08 -1.87
N LEU A 314 -28.76 1.28 -3.18
CA LEU A 314 -30.05 1.21 -3.89
C LEU A 314 -30.33 -0.20 -4.42
N ILE A 315 -29.36 -0.85 -5.07
CA ILE A 315 -29.51 -2.20 -5.62
C ILE A 315 -28.27 -3.01 -5.23
N SER A 316 -28.50 -4.07 -4.48
CA SER A 316 -27.44 -4.97 -4.03
C SER A 316 -26.89 -5.82 -5.18
N PRO A 317 -25.56 -5.98 -5.28
CA PRO A 317 -24.96 -6.94 -6.23
C PRO A 317 -25.32 -8.41 -5.93
N TYR A 318 -25.81 -8.69 -4.72
CA TYR A 318 -26.25 -10.04 -4.32
C TYR A 318 -27.68 -10.38 -4.71
N ASP A 319 -28.45 -9.42 -5.24
CA ASP A 319 -29.85 -9.64 -5.66
C ASP A 319 -29.98 -10.36 -7.00
N ASN A 320 -28.89 -10.81 -7.62
CA ASN A 320 -28.83 -11.50 -8.91
C ASN A 320 -29.51 -10.75 -10.09
N LYS A 321 -29.61 -9.44 -10.01
CA LYS A 321 -30.23 -8.60 -11.04
C LYS A 321 -29.26 -8.16 -12.16
N GLY A 322 -27.99 -8.57 -12.08
CA GLY A 322 -26.95 -8.12 -13.00
C GLY A 322 -26.61 -6.62 -12.91
N VAL A 323 -27.07 -5.95 -11.85
CA VAL A 323 -26.89 -4.53 -11.60
C VAL A 323 -26.56 -4.31 -10.12
N ALA A 324 -25.63 -3.40 -9.85
CA ALA A 324 -25.41 -2.84 -8.53
C ALA A 324 -25.55 -1.32 -8.62
N SER A 325 -26.16 -0.68 -7.62
CA SER A 325 -26.35 0.76 -7.62
C SER A 325 -26.16 1.38 -6.25
N LEU A 326 -25.38 2.43 -6.21
CA LEU A 326 -25.10 3.26 -5.05
C LEU A 326 -25.46 4.71 -5.39
N MET A 327 -25.82 5.49 -4.38
CA MET A 327 -26.02 6.93 -4.48
C MET A 327 -25.27 7.62 -3.34
N TYR A 328 -24.58 8.70 -3.69
CA TYR A 328 -23.93 9.59 -2.73
C TYR A 328 -24.65 10.93 -2.74
N VAL A 329 -24.91 11.48 -1.57
CA VAL A 329 -25.63 12.74 -1.38
C VAL A 329 -24.78 13.66 -0.50
N ALA A 330 -24.69 14.95 -0.92
CA ALA A 330 -23.97 15.98 -0.19
C ALA A 330 -24.78 16.48 1.02
#